data_11c668fcdb3f1dcc7afc72489e2c24ff
#
_entry.id   11c668fcdb3f1dcc7afc72489e2c24ff
#
_cell.length_a   1.000
_cell.length_b   1.000
_cell.length_c   1.000
_cell.angle_alpha   90.00
_cell.angle_beta   90.00
_cell.angle_gamma   90.00
#
_symmetry.space_group_name_H-M   'P 1'
#
loop_
_entity.id
_entity.type
_entity.pdbx_description
1 polymer ?
#
loop_
_entity_poly.entity_id
_entity_poly.type
_entity_poly.pdbx_seq_one_letter_code
_entity_poly.pdbx_strand_id
1 'polypeptide(L)'
;MNELVLANLRTRPFRTFIAVVGVALGVVLVILFTGLARGMSNDMAKRASNWKAEIVFTRPGAFETSSSNANVNTRYVERLVEIEGVESAVPIIRYFVAGTGSFGLRQIDGVDWDGYARMNEMKIVRGRAAIANDEVILDERESRDLNVDVGGAINLFGNKSYKIVGVFAPPSGARTKMSLAALQDILQAPGKCSYILVKIKEGVSAETVAARINEELPGNKINLTQDLIVDAEQRFPALKNFLRTLVGLGAFVSFIFVLLSMYTTVTERRREIGILKSLGASQMFIVGTIEFEALLIGILGAIAGFAVAFAAAFLIQNVFNLAFEYNTGWMLTAIALAIVGS
;
A
#
# COMPACT_ATOMS: atom_id res chain seq x y z
N MET A 1 -7.48 -31.15 -34.35
CA MET A 1 -7.78 -29.79 -33.89
C MET A 1 -6.51 -29.07 -33.36
N ASN A 2 -5.76 -29.67 -32.44
CA ASN A 2 -4.57 -29.06 -31.84
C ASN A 2 -3.46 -28.69 -32.83
N GLU A 3 -3.18 -29.55 -33.83
CA GLU A 3 -2.14 -29.27 -34.83
C GLU A 3 -2.51 -28.13 -35.78
N LEU A 4 -3.79 -27.98 -36.11
CA LEU A 4 -4.29 -26.87 -36.93
C LEU A 4 -4.16 -25.53 -36.22
N VAL A 5 -4.48 -25.48 -34.93
CA VAL A 5 -4.39 -24.25 -34.14
C VAL A 5 -2.92 -23.85 -33.88
N LEU A 6 -2.04 -24.82 -33.57
CA LEU A 6 -0.60 -24.57 -33.43
C LEU A 6 0.06 -24.09 -34.72
N ALA A 7 -0.30 -24.67 -35.84
CA ALA A 7 0.13 -24.23 -37.18
C ALA A 7 -0.32 -22.76 -37.43
N ASN A 8 -1.56 -22.44 -37.05
CA ASN A 8 -2.12 -21.10 -37.20
C ASN A 8 -1.40 -20.04 -36.40
N LEU A 9 -1.08 -20.32 -35.14
CA LEU A 9 -0.30 -19.41 -34.28
C LEU A 9 1.11 -19.17 -34.85
N ARG A 10 1.69 -20.16 -35.51
CA ARG A 10 3.02 -20.05 -36.14
C ARG A 10 3.04 -19.32 -37.47
N THR A 11 1.97 -19.38 -38.24
CA THR A 11 1.90 -18.77 -39.59
C THR A 11 1.77 -17.24 -39.54
N ARG A 12 1.23 -16.69 -38.42
CA ARG A 12 1.03 -15.23 -38.25
C ARG A 12 1.53 -14.73 -36.87
N PRO A 13 2.84 -14.77 -36.65
CA PRO A 13 3.42 -14.56 -35.31
C PRO A 13 3.18 -13.13 -34.79
N PHE A 14 3.18 -12.11 -35.65
CA PHE A 14 3.00 -10.72 -35.23
C PHE A 14 1.61 -10.44 -34.66
N ARG A 15 0.55 -11.01 -35.23
CA ARG A 15 -0.81 -10.87 -34.72
C ARG A 15 -0.98 -11.58 -33.37
N THR A 16 -0.50 -12.83 -33.30
CA THR A 16 -0.51 -13.62 -32.06
C THR A 16 0.26 -12.87 -30.96
N PHE A 17 1.39 -12.29 -31.30
CA PHE A 17 2.18 -11.50 -30.36
C PHE A 17 1.40 -10.29 -29.82
N ILE A 18 0.73 -9.51 -30.67
CA ILE A 18 -0.08 -8.36 -30.23
C ILE A 18 -1.21 -8.81 -29.30
N ALA A 19 -1.90 -9.89 -29.63
CA ALA A 19 -2.99 -10.42 -28.78
C ALA A 19 -2.45 -10.90 -27.41
N VAL A 20 -1.35 -11.66 -27.42
CA VAL A 20 -0.68 -12.12 -26.18
C VAL A 20 -0.22 -10.93 -25.33
N VAL A 21 0.38 -9.88 -25.93
CA VAL A 21 0.79 -8.68 -25.23
C VAL A 21 -0.41 -7.94 -24.62
N GLY A 22 -1.53 -7.84 -25.34
CA GLY A 22 -2.74 -7.21 -24.82
C GLY A 22 -3.29 -7.92 -23.58
N VAL A 23 -3.37 -9.24 -23.59
CA VAL A 23 -3.78 -10.04 -22.44
C VAL A 23 -2.74 -9.92 -21.30
N ALA A 24 -1.45 -10.01 -21.63
CA ALA A 24 -0.37 -9.89 -20.67
C ALA A 24 -0.40 -8.54 -19.93
N LEU A 25 -0.66 -7.43 -20.63
CA LEU A 25 -0.80 -6.10 -20.03
C LEU A 25 -1.94 -6.08 -18.99
N GLY A 26 -3.10 -6.68 -19.28
CA GLY A 26 -4.18 -6.77 -18.31
C GLY A 26 -3.78 -7.52 -17.05
N VAL A 27 -3.12 -8.68 -17.22
CA VAL A 27 -2.61 -9.47 -16.08
C VAL A 27 -1.58 -8.70 -15.25
N VAL A 28 -0.62 -8.04 -15.92
CA VAL A 28 0.41 -7.21 -15.28
C VAL A 28 -0.23 -6.11 -14.44
N LEU A 29 -1.17 -5.36 -15.01
CA LEU A 29 -1.85 -4.27 -14.30
C LEU A 29 -2.58 -4.78 -13.05
N VAL A 30 -3.33 -5.87 -13.16
CA VAL A 30 -4.04 -6.46 -12.01
C VAL A 30 -3.05 -6.84 -10.91
N ILE A 31 -1.98 -7.57 -11.22
CA ILE A 31 -1.03 -8.07 -10.22
C ILE A 31 -0.23 -6.92 -9.59
N LEU A 32 0.28 -5.98 -10.39
CA LEU A 32 1.10 -4.90 -9.87
C LEU A 32 0.31 -3.94 -8.99
N PHE A 33 -0.85 -3.48 -9.44
CA PHE A 33 -1.63 -2.53 -8.64
C PHE A 33 -2.20 -3.15 -7.38
N THR A 34 -2.70 -4.39 -7.45
CA THR A 34 -3.24 -5.04 -6.25
C THR A 34 -2.15 -5.46 -5.28
N GLY A 35 -0.99 -5.91 -5.78
CA GLY A 35 0.17 -6.26 -4.97
C GLY A 35 0.80 -5.05 -4.26
N LEU A 36 0.93 -3.93 -4.97
CA LEU A 36 1.44 -2.68 -4.39
C LEU A 36 0.48 -2.12 -3.33
N ALA A 37 -0.82 -2.03 -3.64
CA ALA A 37 -1.81 -1.54 -2.70
C ALA A 37 -1.87 -2.37 -1.42
N ARG A 38 -1.82 -3.71 -1.55
CA ARG A 38 -1.82 -4.61 -0.40
C ARG A 38 -0.52 -4.50 0.40
N GLY A 39 0.63 -4.48 -0.26
CA GLY A 39 1.92 -4.34 0.41
C GLY A 39 2.00 -3.05 1.23
N MET A 40 1.53 -1.93 0.66
CA MET A 40 1.47 -0.66 1.37
C MET A 40 0.49 -0.69 2.56
N SER A 41 -0.72 -1.24 2.37
CA SER A 41 -1.72 -1.36 3.42
C SER A 41 -1.20 -2.21 4.58
N ASN A 42 -0.61 -3.36 4.29
CA ASN A 42 -0.06 -4.27 5.30
C ASN A 42 1.17 -3.67 6.03
N ASP A 43 2.03 -2.92 5.32
CA ASP A 43 3.14 -2.21 5.97
C ASP A 43 2.63 -1.14 6.94
N MET A 44 1.60 -0.39 6.56
CA MET A 44 0.95 0.57 7.45
C MET A 44 0.30 -0.12 8.66
N ALA A 45 -0.42 -1.22 8.43
CA ALA A 45 -1.06 -1.99 9.49
C ALA A 45 -0.03 -2.57 10.48
N LYS A 46 1.07 -3.15 9.99
CA LYS A 46 2.17 -3.65 10.84
C LYS A 46 2.78 -2.55 11.71
N ARG A 47 2.96 -1.35 11.15
CA ARG A 47 3.49 -0.22 11.94
C ARG A 47 2.49 0.30 12.97
N ALA A 48 1.21 0.27 12.64
CA ALA A 48 0.15 0.63 13.58
C ALA A 48 -0.05 -0.43 14.69
N SER A 49 0.05 -1.73 14.36
CA SER A 49 -0.06 -2.82 15.35
C SER A 49 1.09 -2.85 16.37
N ASN A 50 2.22 -2.20 16.07
CA ASN A 50 3.31 -2.01 17.01
C ASN A 50 3.05 -0.86 18.01
N TRP A 51 1.98 -0.11 17.86
CA TRP A 51 1.49 0.74 18.93
C TRP A 51 0.87 -0.12 20.02
N LYS A 52 1.39 0.02 21.22
CA LYS A 52 0.85 -0.65 22.42
C LYS A 52 -0.20 0.23 23.13
N ALA A 53 -0.54 1.36 22.53
CA ALA A 53 -1.62 2.23 22.95
C ALA A 53 -2.94 1.72 22.39
N GLU A 54 -3.97 1.60 23.21
CA GLU A 54 -5.29 1.13 22.82
C GLU A 54 -6.19 2.24 22.29
N ILE A 55 -5.87 3.50 22.65
CA ILE A 55 -6.70 4.66 22.32
C ILE A 55 -5.85 5.73 21.64
N VAL A 56 -6.42 6.36 20.61
CA VAL A 56 -5.90 7.57 19.96
C VAL A 56 -6.85 8.73 20.21
N PHE A 57 -6.38 9.72 20.97
CA PHE A 57 -7.10 10.94 21.27
C PHE A 57 -6.72 12.03 20.26
N THR A 58 -7.71 12.62 19.58
CA THR A 58 -7.50 13.65 18.57
C THR A 58 -8.69 14.63 18.52
N ARG A 59 -8.62 15.64 17.65
CA ARG A 59 -9.75 16.56 17.42
C ARG A 59 -10.62 16.12 16.24
N PRO A 60 -11.93 16.47 16.27
CA PRO A 60 -12.82 16.25 15.12
C PRO A 60 -12.28 16.95 13.87
N GLY A 61 -12.46 16.30 12.70
CA GLY A 61 -12.01 16.84 11.41
C GLY A 61 -10.53 16.64 11.09
N ALA A 62 -9.72 16.14 12.02
CA ALA A 62 -8.39 15.64 11.70
C ALA A 62 -8.53 14.28 10.99
N PHE A 63 -7.81 14.10 9.90
CA PHE A 63 -7.56 12.77 9.33
C PHE A 63 -6.64 12.01 10.29
N GLU A 64 -7.18 11.70 11.45
CA GLU A 64 -6.61 10.90 12.54
C GLU A 64 -5.06 10.80 12.54
N THR A 65 -4.52 9.65 12.18
CA THR A 65 -3.07 9.42 12.13
C THR A 65 -2.41 9.90 10.84
N SER A 66 -3.15 10.46 9.90
CA SER A 66 -2.65 10.95 8.61
C SER A 66 -2.67 12.46 8.46
N SER A 67 -3.04 13.20 9.52
CA SER A 67 -3.09 14.67 9.48
C SER A 67 -1.75 15.30 9.83
N SER A 68 -1.31 16.26 9.01
CA SER A 68 -0.19 17.16 9.34
C SER A 68 -0.61 18.30 10.28
N ASN A 69 -1.80 18.28 10.83
CA ASN A 69 -2.36 19.37 11.60
C ASN A 69 -2.06 19.20 13.11
N ALA A 70 -1.21 20.03 13.65
CA ALA A 70 -0.94 20.09 15.09
C ALA A 70 -1.99 20.97 15.77
N ASN A 71 -3.18 20.40 16.06
CA ASN A 71 -4.33 21.12 16.62
C ASN A 71 -4.74 20.66 18.02
N VAL A 72 -4.12 19.61 18.55
CA VAL A 72 -4.33 19.10 19.92
C VAL A 72 -3.33 19.75 20.87
N ASN A 73 -3.78 20.26 22.00
CA ASN A 73 -2.89 20.84 23.02
C ASN A 73 -2.22 19.71 23.83
N THR A 74 -0.90 19.76 24.02
CA THR A 74 -0.16 18.76 24.79
C THR A 74 -0.56 18.73 26.28
N ARG A 75 -1.18 19.80 26.82
CA ARG A 75 -1.73 19.80 28.18
C ARG A 75 -2.81 18.73 28.43
N TYR A 76 -3.43 18.22 27.36
CA TYR A 76 -4.34 17.08 27.52
C TYR A 76 -3.64 15.82 28.00
N VAL A 77 -2.33 15.68 27.85
CA VAL A 77 -1.56 14.54 28.37
C VAL A 77 -1.72 14.42 29.88
N GLU A 78 -1.54 15.52 30.63
CA GLU A 78 -1.68 15.55 32.09
C GLU A 78 -3.10 15.15 32.50
N ARG A 79 -4.11 15.73 31.86
CA ARG A 79 -5.53 15.41 32.14
C ARG A 79 -5.90 13.98 31.79
N LEU A 80 -5.37 13.44 30.68
CA LEU A 80 -5.65 12.06 30.27
C LEU A 80 -5.07 11.05 31.26
N VAL A 81 -3.90 11.31 31.84
CA VAL A 81 -3.27 10.43 32.82
C VAL A 81 -4.01 10.42 34.17
N GLU A 82 -4.74 11.50 34.50
CA GLU A 82 -5.58 11.59 35.70
C GLU A 82 -6.86 10.72 35.59
N ILE A 83 -7.29 10.39 34.37
CA ILE A 83 -8.51 9.59 34.14
C ILE A 83 -8.29 8.14 34.59
N GLU A 84 -9.26 7.62 35.38
CA GLU A 84 -9.20 6.27 35.88
C GLU A 84 -9.16 5.23 34.76
N GLY A 85 -8.16 4.36 34.79
CA GLY A 85 -7.92 3.32 33.77
C GLY A 85 -6.85 3.67 32.75
N VAL A 86 -6.39 4.92 32.71
CA VAL A 86 -5.25 5.32 31.89
C VAL A 86 -3.94 4.98 32.60
N GLU A 87 -3.00 4.35 31.90
CA GLU A 87 -1.65 4.05 32.37
C GLU A 87 -0.68 5.18 32.00
N SER A 88 -0.70 5.56 30.73
CA SER A 88 0.18 6.62 30.20
C SER A 88 -0.41 7.26 28.94
N ALA A 89 0.04 8.48 28.65
CA ALA A 89 -0.33 9.24 27.46
C ALA A 89 0.89 9.90 26.84
N VAL A 90 1.05 9.79 25.51
CA VAL A 90 2.21 10.33 24.78
C VAL A 90 1.74 11.16 23.59
N PRO A 91 2.14 12.45 23.52
CA PRO A 91 1.79 13.33 22.42
C PRO A 91 2.67 13.05 21.21
N ILE A 92 2.05 13.06 20.01
CA ILE A 92 2.75 12.86 18.74
C ILE A 92 2.35 13.97 17.79
N ILE A 93 3.35 14.61 17.21
CA ILE A 93 3.15 15.49 16.07
C ILE A 93 3.53 14.73 14.80
N ARG A 94 2.66 14.69 13.80
CA ARG A 94 2.90 14.02 12.53
C ARG A 94 2.90 15.01 11.41
N TYR A 95 3.89 14.92 10.55
CA TYR A 95 4.03 15.80 9.41
C TYR A 95 4.48 15.05 8.15
N PHE A 96 4.01 15.51 6.99
CA PHE A 96 4.42 14.98 5.69
C PHE A 96 5.34 15.99 5.01
N VAL A 97 6.53 15.56 4.66
CA VAL A 97 7.52 16.37 3.95
C VAL A 97 7.65 15.85 2.52
N ALA A 98 7.72 16.76 1.55
CA ALA A 98 8.15 16.41 0.20
C ALA A 98 9.60 15.92 0.25
N GLY A 99 9.91 14.81 -0.37
CA GLY A 99 11.24 14.21 -0.33
C GLY A 99 11.36 12.93 -1.12
N THR A 100 12.43 12.20 -0.90
CA THR A 100 12.77 10.94 -1.57
C THR A 100 12.01 9.72 -1.02
N GLY A 101 10.95 9.90 -0.24
CA GLY A 101 10.10 8.81 0.24
C GLY A 101 9.23 8.21 -0.86
N SER A 102 8.56 7.11 -0.56
CA SER A 102 7.56 6.50 -1.45
C SER A 102 6.53 7.54 -1.89
N PHE A 103 6.32 7.67 -3.19
CA PHE A 103 5.46 8.70 -3.81
C PHE A 103 5.90 10.16 -3.57
N GLY A 104 7.18 10.42 -3.28
CA GLY A 104 7.68 11.76 -3.09
C GLY A 104 7.24 12.43 -1.78
N LEU A 105 6.63 11.67 -0.85
CA LEU A 105 6.24 12.14 0.48
C LEU A 105 6.87 11.27 1.56
N ARG A 106 7.46 11.90 2.56
CA ARG A 106 8.00 11.25 3.75
C ARG A 106 7.20 11.65 4.98
N GLN A 107 6.80 10.68 5.76
CA GLN A 107 6.13 10.88 7.03
C GLN A 107 7.17 10.99 8.15
N ILE A 108 7.03 12.00 9.00
CA ILE A 108 7.89 12.25 10.15
C ILE A 108 7.02 12.35 11.39
N ASP A 109 7.41 11.68 12.46
CA ASP A 109 6.81 11.82 13.78
C ASP A 109 7.78 12.58 14.71
N GLY A 110 7.30 13.67 15.31
CA GLY A 110 7.90 14.32 16.46
C GLY A 110 7.41 13.67 17.73
N VAL A 111 8.31 13.10 18.51
CA VAL A 111 7.99 12.33 19.72
C VAL A 111 8.92 12.72 20.88
N ASP A 112 8.42 12.63 22.11
CA ASP A 112 9.26 12.43 23.26
C ASP A 112 9.70 10.97 23.30
N TRP A 113 10.99 10.73 23.01
CA TRP A 113 11.48 9.38 22.79
C TRP A 113 11.28 8.48 24.01
N ASP A 114 11.57 8.99 25.23
CA ASP A 114 11.54 8.16 26.43
C ASP A 114 10.12 7.67 26.77
N GLY A 115 9.15 8.57 26.68
CA GLY A 115 7.73 8.22 26.85
C GLY A 115 7.22 7.30 25.74
N TYR A 116 7.56 7.63 24.48
CA TYR A 116 7.16 6.88 23.33
C TYR A 116 7.75 5.47 23.30
N ALA A 117 9.04 5.32 23.60
CA ALA A 117 9.73 4.04 23.60
C ALA A 117 9.24 3.12 24.72
N ARG A 118 9.01 3.67 25.93
CA ARG A 118 8.42 2.89 27.03
C ARG A 118 7.03 2.39 26.71
N MET A 119 6.15 3.24 26.19
CA MET A 119 4.78 2.88 25.82
C MET A 119 4.74 1.77 24.76
N ASN A 120 5.58 1.85 23.74
CA ASN A 120 5.54 0.98 22.56
C ASN A 120 6.62 -0.11 22.58
N GLU A 121 7.34 -0.31 23.71
CA GLU A 121 8.38 -1.32 23.87
C GLU A 121 9.48 -1.23 22.79
N MET A 122 9.85 -0.01 22.43
CA MET A 122 10.83 0.26 21.38
C MET A 122 12.24 0.43 21.95
N LYS A 123 13.22 0.12 21.11
CA LYS A 123 14.63 0.22 21.47
C LYS A 123 15.42 0.91 20.35
N ILE A 124 16.45 1.67 20.74
CA ILE A 124 17.51 2.09 19.83
C ILE A 124 18.43 0.88 19.61
N VAL A 125 18.52 0.42 18.38
CA VAL A 125 19.35 -0.72 17.98
C VAL A 125 20.79 -0.27 17.71
N ARG A 126 20.95 0.94 17.16
CA ARG A 126 22.24 1.56 16.87
C ARG A 126 22.18 3.06 17.16
N GLY A 127 23.24 3.62 17.72
CA GLY A 127 23.31 5.04 18.02
C GLY A 127 22.55 5.46 19.28
N ARG A 128 21.89 6.60 19.24
CA ARG A 128 21.13 7.19 20.35
C ARG A 128 19.83 7.85 19.87
N ALA A 129 18.97 8.25 20.80
CA ALA A 129 17.78 9.02 20.51
C ALA A 129 18.14 10.43 19.97
N ALA A 130 17.25 11.00 19.15
CA ALA A 130 17.36 12.37 18.67
C ALA A 130 16.94 13.35 19.78
N ILE A 131 17.81 14.28 20.10
CA ILE A 131 17.60 15.31 21.14
C ILE A 131 17.65 16.71 20.52
N ALA A 132 18.61 16.97 19.65
CA ALA A 132 18.78 18.27 19.02
C ALA A 132 17.78 18.49 17.85
N ASN A 133 17.59 19.77 17.49
CA ASN A 133 16.61 20.17 16.49
C ASN A 133 16.99 19.76 15.04
N ASP A 134 18.23 19.37 14.81
CA ASP A 134 18.77 18.91 13.53
C ASP A 134 19.06 17.40 13.50
N GLU A 135 18.57 16.66 14.50
CA GLU A 135 18.77 15.23 14.63
C GLU A 135 17.51 14.44 14.31
N VAL A 136 17.71 13.27 13.68
CA VAL A 136 16.65 12.31 13.40
C VAL A 136 17.12 10.88 13.71
N ILE A 137 16.14 10.03 13.96
CA ILE A 137 16.32 8.57 14.02
C ILE A 137 15.45 7.91 12.96
N LEU A 138 15.93 6.80 12.42
CA LEU A 138 15.25 6.03 11.38
C LEU A 138 14.86 4.65 11.90
N ASP A 139 13.82 4.04 11.31
CA ASP A 139 13.64 2.61 11.50
C ASP A 139 14.67 1.81 10.66
N GLU A 140 14.87 0.53 11.00
CA GLU A 140 15.86 -0.31 10.32
C GLU A 140 15.59 -0.44 8.81
N ARG A 141 14.32 -0.40 8.38
CA ARG A 141 13.96 -0.49 6.98
C ARG A 141 14.31 0.79 6.23
N GLU A 142 13.95 1.95 6.78
CA GLU A 142 14.26 3.25 6.19
C GLU A 142 15.78 3.46 6.08
N SER A 143 16.55 3.03 7.10
CA SER A 143 18.01 3.05 7.08
C SER A 143 18.57 2.20 5.93
N ARG A 144 18.04 1.01 5.70
CA ARG A 144 18.44 0.14 4.59
C ARG A 144 17.98 0.71 3.23
N ASP A 145 16.74 1.15 3.14
CA ASP A 145 16.13 1.64 1.89
C ASP A 145 16.86 2.88 1.34
N LEU A 146 17.34 3.74 2.24
CA LEU A 146 18.12 4.93 1.89
C LEU A 146 19.63 4.65 1.78
N ASN A 147 20.07 3.46 2.18
CA ASN A 147 21.49 3.09 2.30
C ASN A 147 22.28 4.11 3.15
N VAL A 148 21.68 4.52 4.28
CA VAL A 148 22.28 5.46 5.25
C VAL A 148 22.25 4.86 6.65
N ASP A 149 23.27 5.16 7.45
CA ASP A 149 23.38 4.67 8.83
C ASP A 149 23.69 5.84 9.79
N VAL A 150 23.85 5.51 11.07
CA VAL A 150 24.20 6.48 12.11
C VAL A 150 25.47 7.26 11.72
N GLY A 151 25.39 8.57 11.84
CA GLY A 151 26.43 9.52 11.39
C GLY A 151 26.20 10.07 9.98
N GLY A 152 25.34 9.45 9.19
CA GLY A 152 24.88 10.01 7.91
C GLY A 152 23.90 11.16 8.07
N ALA A 153 23.42 11.70 6.97
CA ALA A 153 22.45 12.79 6.95
C ALA A 153 21.37 12.57 5.89
N ILE A 154 20.19 13.11 6.16
CA ILE A 154 19.07 13.17 5.21
C ILE A 154 18.56 14.59 5.06
N ASN A 155 18.09 14.96 3.89
CA ASN A 155 17.51 16.26 3.64
C ASN A 155 16.00 16.25 3.88
N LEU A 156 15.52 17.17 4.72
CA LEU A 156 14.11 17.37 5.09
C LEU A 156 13.78 18.86 5.03
N PHE A 157 12.51 19.22 5.09
CA PHE A 157 12.00 20.59 5.24
C PHE A 157 12.72 21.64 4.36
N GLY A 158 12.55 21.54 3.03
CA GLY A 158 13.16 22.49 2.10
C GLY A 158 14.66 22.28 1.85
N ASN A 159 15.08 21.04 1.90
CA ASN A 159 16.47 20.60 1.66
C ASN A 159 17.46 20.89 2.80
N LYS A 160 16.97 21.14 4.01
CA LYS A 160 17.82 21.26 5.20
C LYS A 160 18.34 19.87 5.59
N SER A 161 19.64 19.79 5.88
CA SER A 161 20.31 18.55 6.29
C SER A 161 20.04 18.22 7.76
N TYR A 162 19.62 16.98 8.03
CA TYR A 162 19.39 16.43 9.38
C TYR A 162 20.30 15.24 9.61
N LYS A 163 20.97 15.22 10.75
CA LYS A 163 21.92 14.17 11.12
C LYS A 163 21.18 12.94 11.65
N ILE A 164 21.52 11.79 11.12
CA ILE A 164 21.00 10.50 11.62
C ILE A 164 21.84 10.11 12.84
N VAL A 165 21.20 10.07 14.00
CA VAL A 165 21.89 9.77 15.29
C VAL A 165 21.52 8.41 15.85
N GLY A 166 20.50 7.75 15.32
CA GLY A 166 20.11 6.43 15.76
C GLY A 166 19.21 5.69 14.80
N VAL A 167 19.15 4.37 15.00
CA VAL A 167 18.26 3.45 14.33
C VAL A 167 17.45 2.71 15.38
N PHE A 168 16.11 2.63 15.19
CA PHE A 168 15.20 2.03 16.15
C PHE A 168 14.45 0.82 15.59
N ALA A 169 14.00 -0.05 16.49
CA ALA A 169 13.14 -1.19 16.24
C ALA A 169 12.22 -1.46 17.45
N PRO A 170 11.05 -2.10 17.26
CA PRO A 170 10.40 -2.45 16.00
C PRO A 170 9.88 -1.23 15.22
N PRO A 171 9.54 -1.35 13.93
CA PRO A 171 8.96 -0.26 13.16
C PRO A 171 7.59 0.12 13.73
N SER A 172 7.37 1.40 14.05
CA SER A 172 6.14 1.89 14.67
C SER A 172 5.88 3.33 14.23
N GLY A 173 4.66 3.64 13.80
CA GLY A 173 4.29 4.96 13.30
C GLY A 173 5.09 5.37 12.05
N ALA A 174 5.57 6.61 12.01
CA ALA A 174 6.46 7.07 10.95
C ALA A 174 7.85 6.43 11.06
N ARG A 175 8.47 6.14 9.91
CA ARG A 175 9.80 5.52 9.84
C ARG A 175 10.94 6.48 10.23
N THR A 176 10.69 7.78 10.08
CA THR A 176 11.59 8.85 10.51
C THR A 176 11.01 9.53 11.75
N LYS A 177 11.79 9.66 12.80
CA LYS A 177 11.38 10.37 14.01
C LYS A 177 12.40 11.43 14.40
N MET A 178 11.92 12.48 15.02
CA MET A 178 12.71 13.54 15.60
C MET A 178 12.16 13.93 16.99
N SER A 179 12.84 14.81 17.69
CA SER A 179 12.33 15.35 18.96
C SER A 179 10.98 16.07 18.73
N LEU A 180 10.04 15.89 19.68
CA LEU A 180 8.74 16.58 19.66
C LEU A 180 8.93 18.10 19.61
N ALA A 181 9.84 18.63 20.45
CA ALA A 181 10.12 20.06 20.50
C ALA A 181 10.69 20.58 19.18
N ALA A 182 11.60 19.82 18.55
CA ALA A 182 12.17 20.20 17.26
C ALA A 182 11.10 20.34 16.16
N LEU A 183 10.14 19.41 16.11
CA LEU A 183 9.07 19.46 15.10
C LEU A 183 8.03 20.54 15.44
N GLN A 184 7.76 20.79 16.72
CA GLN A 184 6.94 21.93 17.16
C GLN A 184 7.54 23.28 16.74
N ASP A 185 8.85 23.46 16.89
CA ASP A 185 9.57 24.67 16.46
C ASP A 185 9.51 24.86 14.94
N ILE A 186 9.77 23.79 14.17
CA ILE A 186 9.70 23.83 12.70
C ILE A 186 8.31 24.22 12.21
N LEU A 187 7.27 23.70 12.85
CA LEU A 187 5.88 23.95 12.47
C LEU A 187 5.27 25.20 13.13
N GLN A 188 6.06 25.92 13.94
CA GLN A 188 5.59 27.08 14.72
C GLN A 188 4.34 26.77 15.55
N ALA A 189 4.30 25.58 16.14
CA ALA A 189 3.17 25.07 16.91
C ALA A 189 3.58 24.63 18.34
N PRO A 190 4.11 25.55 19.17
CA PRO A 190 4.55 25.21 20.50
C PRO A 190 3.39 24.68 21.37
N GLY A 191 3.65 23.62 22.12
CA GLY A 191 2.65 23.01 23.00
C GLY A 191 1.48 22.33 22.27
N LYS A 192 1.62 22.04 20.98
CA LYS A 192 0.61 21.32 20.19
C LYS A 192 1.15 20.01 19.63
N CYS A 193 0.24 19.07 19.38
CA CYS A 193 0.50 17.80 18.74
C CYS A 193 -0.63 17.46 17.75
N SER A 194 -0.45 16.44 16.94
CA SER A 194 -1.48 15.97 16.01
C SER A 194 -2.48 15.06 16.70
N TYR A 195 -1.98 14.20 17.57
CA TYR A 195 -2.78 13.27 18.38
C TYR A 195 -1.99 12.84 19.63
N ILE A 196 -2.70 12.23 20.59
CA ILE A 196 -2.12 11.66 21.79
C ILE A 196 -2.43 10.17 21.79
N LEU A 197 -1.39 9.34 21.91
CA LEU A 197 -1.54 7.92 22.17
C LEU A 197 -1.79 7.71 23.66
N VAL A 198 -2.80 6.92 23.97
CA VAL A 198 -3.19 6.61 25.36
C VAL A 198 -3.13 5.10 25.54
N LYS A 199 -2.30 4.67 26.50
CA LYS A 199 -2.20 3.31 26.97
C LYS A 199 -3.08 3.14 28.20
N ILE A 200 -3.84 2.04 28.24
CA ILE A 200 -4.71 1.72 29.36
C ILE A 200 -4.05 0.72 30.31
N LYS A 201 -4.50 0.70 31.54
CA LYS A 201 -4.07 -0.28 32.55
C LYS A 201 -4.56 -1.68 32.18
N GLU A 202 -3.75 -2.68 32.48
CA GLU A 202 -4.11 -4.08 32.23
C GLU A 202 -5.44 -4.45 32.93
N GLY A 203 -6.28 -5.20 32.22
CA GLY A 203 -7.56 -5.66 32.71
C GLY A 203 -8.72 -4.66 32.60
N VAL A 204 -8.50 -3.46 32.07
CA VAL A 204 -9.56 -2.46 31.81
C VAL A 204 -9.94 -2.49 30.34
N SER A 205 -11.24 -2.40 30.05
CA SER A 205 -11.74 -2.32 28.67
C SER A 205 -11.42 -0.96 28.03
N ALA A 206 -10.92 -0.98 26.81
CA ALA A 206 -10.60 0.23 26.05
C ALA A 206 -11.86 1.07 25.79
N GLU A 207 -13.00 0.43 25.54
CA GLU A 207 -14.28 1.07 25.33
C GLU A 207 -14.75 1.84 26.58
N THR A 208 -14.54 1.26 27.78
CA THR A 208 -14.90 1.88 29.05
C THR A 208 -14.05 3.13 29.29
N VAL A 209 -12.73 3.04 29.07
CA VAL A 209 -11.83 4.19 29.22
C VAL A 209 -12.12 5.25 28.16
N ALA A 210 -12.40 4.85 26.92
CA ALA A 210 -12.79 5.77 25.85
C ALA A 210 -14.07 6.54 26.19
N ALA A 211 -15.07 5.90 26.78
CA ALA A 211 -16.29 6.53 27.24
C ALA A 211 -16.00 7.58 28.34
N ARG A 212 -15.19 7.23 29.35
CA ARG A 212 -14.77 8.17 30.42
C ARG A 212 -14.02 9.38 29.86
N ILE A 213 -13.08 9.15 28.94
CA ILE A 213 -12.35 10.25 28.28
C ILE A 213 -13.34 11.17 27.54
N ASN A 214 -14.35 10.62 26.88
CA ASN A 214 -15.35 11.41 26.18
C ASN A 214 -16.26 12.22 27.12
N GLU A 215 -16.55 11.69 28.30
CA GLU A 215 -17.33 12.41 29.34
C GLU A 215 -16.51 13.56 29.95
N GLU A 216 -15.24 13.31 30.31
CA GLU A 216 -14.39 14.30 30.96
C GLU A 216 -13.82 15.35 30.01
N LEU A 217 -13.56 14.97 28.74
CA LEU A 217 -12.98 15.81 27.71
C LEU A 217 -13.87 15.88 26.45
N PRO A 218 -15.11 16.41 26.56
CA PRO A 218 -16.05 16.44 25.45
C PRO A 218 -15.55 17.28 24.28
N GLY A 219 -16.05 17.00 23.08
CA GLY A 219 -15.68 17.71 21.86
C GLY A 219 -14.36 17.29 21.23
N ASN A 220 -13.74 16.24 21.73
CA ASN A 220 -12.60 15.56 21.12
C ASN A 220 -13.04 14.27 20.44
N LYS A 221 -12.20 13.73 19.56
CA LYS A 221 -12.44 12.45 18.90
C LYS A 221 -11.56 11.38 19.53
N ILE A 222 -12.19 10.30 19.94
CA ILE A 222 -11.53 9.17 20.59
C ILE A 222 -11.71 7.97 19.67
N ASN A 223 -10.61 7.38 19.25
CA ASN A 223 -10.61 6.19 18.39
C ASN A 223 -9.88 5.06 19.09
N LEU A 224 -10.38 3.86 18.97
CA LEU A 224 -9.66 2.68 19.41
C LEU A 224 -8.59 2.34 18.36
N THR A 225 -7.39 2.00 18.79
CA THR A 225 -6.29 1.65 17.89
C THR A 225 -6.62 0.42 17.05
N GLN A 226 -7.34 -0.55 17.63
CA GLN A 226 -7.82 -1.72 16.88
C GLN A 226 -8.73 -1.35 15.71
N ASP A 227 -9.59 -0.36 15.86
CA ASP A 227 -10.48 0.11 14.78
C ASP A 227 -9.66 0.82 13.70
N LEU A 228 -8.57 1.51 14.08
CA LEU A 228 -7.66 2.14 13.13
C LEU A 228 -6.92 1.11 12.25
N ILE A 229 -6.62 -0.07 12.79
CA ILE A 229 -5.96 -1.16 12.06
C ILE A 229 -6.95 -1.85 11.12
N VAL A 230 -8.13 -2.18 11.61
CA VAL A 230 -9.21 -2.81 10.83
C VAL A 230 -9.71 -1.87 9.74
N ASP A 231 -9.89 -0.60 10.06
CA ASP A 231 -10.37 0.41 9.14
C ASP A 231 -9.36 0.82 8.05
N ALA A 232 -8.06 0.51 8.19
CA ALA A 232 -7.09 0.87 7.13
C ALA A 232 -7.47 0.25 5.78
N GLU A 233 -8.05 -0.97 5.76
CA GLU A 233 -8.64 -1.55 4.54
C GLU A 233 -10.00 -0.94 4.17
N GLN A 234 -10.80 -0.50 5.16
CA GLN A 234 -12.14 0.03 4.95
C GLN A 234 -12.15 1.57 4.74
N ARG A 235 -11.17 2.28 5.28
CA ARG A 235 -11.07 3.76 5.23
C ARG A 235 -10.70 4.34 3.88
N PHE A 236 -10.20 3.52 2.97
CA PHE A 236 -9.99 3.96 1.60
C PHE A 236 -10.96 3.26 0.64
N PRO A 237 -12.31 3.44 0.78
CA PRO A 237 -13.26 2.94 -0.21
C PRO A 237 -12.91 3.48 -1.60
N ALA A 238 -12.40 4.71 -1.66
CA ALA A 238 -11.88 5.31 -2.88
C ALA A 238 -10.72 4.51 -3.49
N LEU A 239 -9.76 4.06 -2.68
CA LEU A 239 -8.65 3.22 -3.16
C LEU A 239 -9.15 1.85 -3.63
N LYS A 240 -10.05 1.22 -2.87
CA LYS A 240 -10.66 -0.06 -3.25
C LYS A 240 -11.47 0.06 -4.55
N ASN A 241 -12.25 1.12 -4.69
CA ASN A 241 -13.00 1.39 -5.90
C ASN A 241 -12.07 1.75 -7.07
N PHE A 242 -11.02 2.53 -6.83
CA PHE A 242 -9.99 2.84 -7.81
C PHE A 242 -9.30 1.56 -8.32
N LEU A 243 -8.89 0.66 -7.42
CA LEU A 243 -8.30 -0.63 -7.80
C LEU A 243 -9.28 -1.50 -8.60
N ARG A 244 -10.55 -1.57 -8.20
CA ARG A 244 -11.59 -2.29 -8.96
C ARG A 244 -11.78 -1.70 -10.36
N THR A 245 -11.77 -0.38 -10.47
CA THR A 245 -11.87 0.32 -11.77
C THR A 245 -10.65 0.01 -12.64
N LEU A 246 -9.43 0.02 -12.07
CA LEU A 246 -8.21 -0.36 -12.81
C LEU A 246 -8.23 -1.82 -13.27
N VAL A 247 -8.69 -2.74 -12.42
CA VAL A 247 -8.87 -4.14 -12.78
C VAL A 247 -9.90 -4.27 -13.90
N GLY A 248 -11.03 -3.58 -13.79
CA GLY A 248 -12.05 -3.52 -14.84
C GLY A 248 -11.54 -2.95 -16.16
N LEU A 249 -10.73 -1.89 -16.10
CA LEU A 249 -10.09 -1.30 -17.28
C LEU A 249 -9.08 -2.27 -17.92
N GLY A 250 -8.26 -2.94 -17.12
CA GLY A 250 -7.31 -3.95 -17.59
C GLY A 250 -8.04 -5.11 -18.30
N ALA A 251 -9.14 -5.59 -17.72
CA ALA A 251 -9.99 -6.61 -18.31
C ALA A 251 -10.61 -6.14 -19.64
N PHE A 252 -11.11 -4.91 -19.67
CA PHE A 252 -11.72 -4.32 -20.87
C PHE A 252 -10.70 -4.16 -22.01
N VAL A 253 -9.49 -3.69 -21.70
CA VAL A 253 -8.38 -3.58 -22.67
C VAL A 253 -8.00 -4.96 -23.22
N SER A 254 -7.84 -5.97 -22.35
CA SER A 254 -7.55 -7.34 -22.77
C SER A 254 -8.63 -7.88 -23.68
N PHE A 255 -9.91 -7.69 -23.32
CA PHE A 255 -11.07 -8.12 -24.14
C PHE A 255 -11.04 -7.48 -25.53
N ILE A 256 -10.77 -6.16 -25.63
CA ILE A 256 -10.67 -5.49 -26.93
C ILE A 256 -9.54 -6.08 -27.78
N PHE A 257 -8.36 -6.33 -27.23
CA PHE A 257 -7.25 -6.91 -27.97
C PHE A 257 -7.56 -8.30 -28.50
N VAL A 258 -8.20 -9.13 -27.69
CA VAL A 258 -8.62 -10.47 -28.14
C VAL A 258 -9.71 -10.39 -29.19
N LEU A 259 -10.72 -9.54 -29.00
CA LEU A 259 -11.81 -9.34 -29.97
C LEU A 259 -11.26 -8.89 -31.33
N LEU A 260 -10.35 -7.89 -31.34
CA LEU A 260 -9.71 -7.43 -32.56
C LEU A 260 -8.88 -8.54 -33.22
N SER A 261 -8.13 -9.32 -32.43
CA SER A 261 -7.36 -10.45 -32.93
C SER A 261 -8.27 -11.53 -33.56
N MET A 262 -9.39 -11.86 -32.91
CA MET A 262 -10.34 -12.86 -33.44
C MET A 262 -11.09 -12.32 -34.64
N TYR A 263 -11.50 -11.06 -34.66
CA TYR A 263 -12.12 -10.42 -35.82
C TYR A 263 -11.22 -10.46 -37.03
N THR A 264 -9.94 -10.13 -36.88
CA THR A 264 -8.96 -10.21 -37.97
C THR A 264 -8.74 -11.66 -38.41
N THR A 265 -8.67 -12.62 -37.47
CA THR A 265 -8.58 -14.05 -37.77
C THR A 265 -9.71 -14.52 -38.67
N VAL A 266 -10.95 -14.24 -38.29
CA VAL A 266 -12.15 -14.66 -39.04
C VAL A 266 -12.19 -13.98 -40.42
N THR A 267 -11.85 -12.69 -40.47
CA THR A 267 -11.91 -11.90 -41.72
C THR A 267 -10.87 -12.36 -42.73
N GLU A 268 -9.67 -12.64 -42.31
CA GLU A 268 -8.59 -13.13 -43.18
C GLU A 268 -8.79 -14.57 -43.64
N ARG A 269 -9.52 -15.38 -42.88
CA ARG A 269 -9.78 -16.81 -43.16
C ARG A 269 -11.17 -17.09 -43.77
N ARG A 270 -11.88 -16.06 -44.18
CA ARG A 270 -13.24 -16.25 -44.76
C ARG A 270 -13.27 -17.28 -45.85
N ARG A 271 -12.26 -17.33 -46.72
CA ARG A 271 -12.15 -18.31 -47.82
C ARG A 271 -11.91 -19.74 -47.28
N GLU A 272 -11.01 -19.90 -46.29
CA GLU A 272 -10.72 -21.20 -45.66
C GLU A 272 -11.95 -21.74 -44.92
N ILE A 273 -12.63 -20.86 -44.16
CA ILE A 273 -13.89 -21.18 -43.47
C ILE A 273 -14.99 -21.56 -44.49
N GLY A 274 -15.07 -20.87 -45.61
CA GLY A 274 -15.98 -21.17 -46.70
C GLY A 274 -15.74 -22.57 -47.31
N ILE A 275 -14.46 -22.91 -47.54
CA ILE A 275 -14.07 -24.24 -48.02
C ILE A 275 -14.42 -25.35 -47.01
N LEU A 276 -14.10 -25.14 -45.71
CA LEU A 276 -14.46 -26.08 -44.66
C LEU A 276 -16.00 -26.31 -44.59
N LYS A 277 -16.75 -25.22 -44.72
CA LYS A 277 -18.21 -25.28 -44.72
C LYS A 277 -18.77 -26.02 -45.94
N SER A 278 -18.15 -25.84 -47.14
CA SER A 278 -18.55 -26.56 -48.34
C SER A 278 -18.19 -28.05 -48.29
N LEU A 279 -17.18 -28.43 -47.52
CA LEU A 279 -16.80 -29.82 -47.23
C LEU A 279 -17.64 -30.44 -46.11
N GLY A 280 -18.65 -29.74 -45.58
CA GLY A 280 -19.59 -30.28 -44.59
C GLY A 280 -19.16 -30.10 -43.14
N ALA A 281 -18.17 -29.27 -42.86
CA ALA A 281 -17.79 -28.96 -41.47
C ALA A 281 -18.93 -28.27 -40.72
N SER A 282 -19.26 -28.75 -39.52
CA SER A 282 -20.30 -28.17 -38.68
C SER A 282 -19.89 -26.78 -38.17
N GLN A 283 -20.89 -25.91 -37.93
CA GLN A 283 -20.64 -24.58 -37.33
C GLN A 283 -19.93 -24.70 -35.97
N MET A 284 -20.32 -25.69 -35.16
CA MET A 284 -19.75 -25.97 -33.85
C MET A 284 -18.25 -26.32 -33.94
N PHE A 285 -17.82 -27.02 -34.97
CA PHE A 285 -16.40 -27.32 -35.20
C PHE A 285 -15.59 -26.07 -35.52
N ILE A 286 -16.15 -25.19 -36.37
CA ILE A 286 -15.48 -23.93 -36.75
C ILE A 286 -15.37 -23.00 -35.55
N VAL A 287 -16.46 -22.82 -34.81
CA VAL A 287 -16.48 -21.98 -33.58
C VAL A 287 -15.53 -22.55 -32.54
N GLY A 288 -15.58 -23.84 -32.24
CA GLY A 288 -14.69 -24.48 -31.28
C GLY A 288 -13.19 -24.36 -31.63
N THR A 289 -12.85 -24.31 -32.94
CA THR A 289 -11.46 -24.09 -33.36
C THR A 289 -11.01 -22.67 -33.06
N ILE A 290 -11.89 -21.67 -33.27
CA ILE A 290 -11.60 -20.25 -32.96
C ILE A 290 -11.51 -20.02 -31.44
N GLU A 291 -12.45 -20.60 -30.68
CA GLU A 291 -12.43 -20.53 -29.20
C GLU A 291 -11.17 -21.18 -28.63
N PHE A 292 -10.74 -22.30 -29.19
CA PHE A 292 -9.50 -22.94 -28.73
C PHE A 292 -8.24 -22.12 -29.07
N GLU A 293 -8.22 -21.43 -30.21
CA GLU A 293 -7.15 -20.47 -30.56
C GLU A 293 -7.14 -19.29 -29.57
N ALA A 294 -8.31 -18.73 -29.23
CA ALA A 294 -8.45 -17.67 -28.23
C ALA A 294 -7.99 -18.13 -26.85
N LEU A 295 -8.40 -19.31 -26.40
CA LEU A 295 -7.97 -19.87 -25.12
C LEU A 295 -6.44 -20.03 -25.04
N LEU A 296 -5.78 -20.47 -26.09
CA LEU A 296 -4.32 -20.57 -26.13
C LEU A 296 -3.66 -19.19 -26.03
N ILE A 297 -4.21 -18.18 -26.70
CA ILE A 297 -3.73 -16.79 -26.58
C ILE A 297 -3.90 -16.30 -25.13
N GLY A 298 -5.03 -16.59 -24.49
CA GLY A 298 -5.28 -16.27 -23.09
C GLY A 298 -4.26 -16.91 -22.15
N ILE A 299 -3.99 -18.20 -22.32
CA ILE A 299 -2.99 -18.93 -21.53
C ILE A 299 -1.58 -18.35 -21.74
N LEU A 300 -1.17 -18.15 -23.00
CA LEU A 300 0.14 -17.57 -23.31
C LEU A 300 0.28 -16.14 -22.77
N GLY A 301 -0.79 -15.35 -22.88
CA GLY A 301 -0.87 -14.01 -22.31
C GLY A 301 -0.78 -13.99 -20.79
N ALA A 302 -1.46 -14.92 -20.13
CA ALA A 302 -1.35 -15.09 -18.68
C ALA A 302 0.09 -15.43 -18.27
N ILE A 303 0.71 -16.43 -18.90
CA ILE A 303 2.09 -16.83 -18.60
C ILE A 303 3.06 -15.65 -18.80
N ALA A 304 2.98 -14.97 -19.94
CA ALA A 304 3.81 -13.80 -20.24
C ALA A 304 3.54 -12.67 -19.25
N GLY A 305 2.28 -12.39 -18.92
CA GLY A 305 1.87 -11.37 -17.95
C GLY A 305 2.39 -11.66 -16.56
N PHE A 306 2.30 -12.91 -16.09
CA PHE A 306 2.89 -13.31 -14.82
C PHE A 306 4.41 -13.13 -14.79
N ALA A 307 5.12 -13.57 -15.84
CA ALA A 307 6.57 -13.42 -15.93
C ALA A 307 6.99 -11.94 -15.84
N VAL A 308 6.32 -11.08 -16.60
CA VAL A 308 6.59 -9.63 -16.57
C VAL A 308 6.20 -9.02 -15.21
N ALA A 309 5.05 -9.42 -14.64
CA ALA A 309 4.61 -8.94 -13.34
C ALA A 309 5.58 -9.32 -12.21
N PHE A 310 6.12 -10.56 -12.21
CA PHE A 310 7.13 -10.98 -11.23
C PHE A 310 8.43 -10.22 -11.39
N ALA A 311 8.90 -10.02 -12.62
CA ALA A 311 10.10 -9.22 -12.88
C ALA A 311 9.91 -7.76 -12.43
N ALA A 312 8.76 -7.15 -12.74
CA ALA A 312 8.44 -5.80 -12.32
C ALA A 312 8.28 -5.68 -10.80
N ALA A 313 7.64 -6.67 -10.15
CA ALA A 313 7.52 -6.71 -8.69
C ALA A 313 8.89 -6.81 -8.01
N PHE A 314 9.81 -7.60 -8.56
CA PHE A 314 11.19 -7.70 -8.09
C PHE A 314 11.90 -6.33 -8.18
N LEU A 315 11.75 -5.60 -9.29
CA LEU A 315 12.29 -4.25 -9.42
C LEU A 315 11.64 -3.27 -8.43
N ILE A 316 10.32 -3.34 -8.25
CA ILE A 316 9.58 -2.50 -7.30
C ILE A 316 10.09 -2.70 -5.87
N GLN A 317 10.33 -3.93 -5.47
CA GLN A 317 10.82 -4.24 -4.12
C GLN A 317 12.28 -3.86 -3.92
N ASN A 318 13.17 -4.16 -4.87
CA ASN A 318 14.62 -4.04 -4.67
C ASN A 318 15.22 -2.71 -5.16
N VAL A 319 14.59 -2.04 -6.15
CA VAL A 319 15.09 -0.77 -6.69
C VAL A 319 14.32 0.40 -6.11
N PHE A 320 12.98 0.29 -6.03
CA PHE A 320 12.13 1.37 -5.51
C PHE A 320 11.81 1.22 -4.02
N ASN A 321 12.22 0.10 -3.39
CA ASN A 321 12.00 -0.20 -1.97
C ASN A 321 10.54 -0.05 -1.52
N LEU A 322 9.58 -0.29 -2.42
CA LEU A 322 8.16 -0.23 -2.12
C LEU A 322 7.67 -1.56 -1.55
N ALA A 323 6.79 -1.49 -0.56
CA ALA A 323 6.15 -2.68 -0.02
C ALA A 323 5.23 -3.28 -1.09
N PHE A 324 5.48 -4.53 -1.46
CA PHE A 324 4.71 -5.28 -2.43
C PHE A 324 4.37 -6.65 -1.86
N GLU A 325 3.12 -7.06 -1.90
CA GLU A 325 2.68 -8.38 -1.45
C GLU A 325 1.81 -9.07 -2.50
N TYR A 326 2.17 -10.31 -2.82
CA TYR A 326 1.35 -11.13 -3.71
C TYR A 326 0.04 -11.54 -3.02
N ASN A 327 -1.05 -11.44 -3.75
CA ASN A 327 -2.36 -11.89 -3.29
C ASN A 327 -2.88 -13.00 -4.18
N THR A 328 -2.99 -14.19 -3.63
CA THR A 328 -3.44 -15.38 -4.35
C THR A 328 -4.84 -15.19 -4.97
N GLY A 329 -5.76 -14.51 -4.28
CA GLY A 329 -7.09 -14.22 -4.81
C GLY A 329 -7.04 -13.36 -6.07
N TRP A 330 -6.26 -12.30 -6.08
CA TRP A 330 -6.10 -11.45 -7.26
C TRP A 330 -5.29 -12.11 -8.37
N MET A 331 -4.35 -13.00 -8.05
CA MET A 331 -3.66 -13.82 -9.03
C MET A 331 -4.64 -14.77 -9.75
N LEU A 332 -5.53 -15.40 -9.00
CA LEU A 332 -6.59 -16.23 -9.58
C LEU A 332 -7.58 -15.42 -10.43
N THR A 333 -7.95 -14.21 -9.99
CA THR A 333 -8.80 -13.33 -10.81
C THR A 333 -8.09 -12.88 -12.08
N ALA A 334 -6.78 -12.62 -12.06
CA ALA A 334 -6.01 -12.30 -13.26
C ALA A 334 -5.99 -13.47 -14.26
N ILE A 335 -5.84 -14.71 -13.79
CA ILE A 335 -5.93 -15.91 -14.62
C ILE A 335 -7.34 -16.06 -15.20
N ALA A 336 -8.36 -15.92 -14.35
CA ALA A 336 -9.76 -16.02 -14.81
C ALA A 336 -10.08 -14.96 -15.87
N LEU A 337 -9.64 -13.73 -15.69
CA LEU A 337 -9.81 -12.64 -16.66
C LEU A 337 -9.06 -12.92 -17.97
N ALA A 338 -7.85 -13.48 -17.91
CA ALA A 338 -7.09 -13.85 -19.10
C ALA A 338 -7.77 -14.97 -19.90
N ILE A 339 -8.40 -15.94 -19.23
CA ILE A 339 -9.08 -17.08 -19.86
C ILE A 339 -10.49 -16.69 -20.35
N VAL A 340 -11.27 -16.00 -19.51
CA VAL A 340 -12.66 -15.63 -19.86
C VAL A 340 -12.68 -14.45 -20.84
N GLY A 341 -11.68 -13.57 -20.77
CA GLY A 341 -11.55 -12.44 -21.70
C GLY A 341 -10.99 -12.84 -23.07
N SER A 342 -10.44 -14.04 -23.18
CA SER A 342 -9.96 -14.59 -24.47
C SER A 342 -11.03 -15.44 -25.13
#